data_92e7e26a4c0c47471ded6e6427479c2c
#
_entry.id   92e7e26a4c0c47471ded6e6427479c2c
#
_cell.length_a   1.000
_cell.length_b   1.000
_cell.length_c   1.000
_cell.angle_alpha   90.00
_cell.angle_beta   90.00
_cell.angle_gamma   90.00
#
_symmetry.space_group_name_H-M   'P 1'
#
loop_
_entity.id
_entity.type
_entity.pdbx_description
1 polymer ?
#
loop_
_entity_poly.entity_id
_entity_poly.type
_entity_poly.pdbx_seq_one_letter_code
_entity_poly.pdbx_strand_id
1 'polypeptide(L)'
;MSYIRHTIVSLQPGKKDAFLSQLTTQLDSIKSTAGLIGIRVVDAGNNRVIGTTVYDSKESADAASQRASGVRESTAEFLTEAPFVREGEVAWRYIAEGVEGRPAMPGYARHLAVGYEPSKFEAMLAYLESQTGIYQSIDGLRRILVTPISGSEDHPQFRERIGNLDNRMIVTVGYDSKAQSEAARDKVNAFWVSMAKFLTGQPLVSEGEFVYGHSNR
;
A
#
# COMPACT_ATOMS: atom_id res chain seq x y z
N MET A 1 -14.09 -4.98 9.15
CA MET A 1 -13.13 -3.96 8.66
C MET A 1 -12.16 -4.64 7.71
N SER A 2 -11.53 -3.93 6.78
CA SER A 2 -10.57 -4.58 5.87
C SER A 2 -9.19 -4.61 6.49
N TYR A 3 -8.43 -5.66 6.23
CA TYR A 3 -7.05 -5.84 6.66
C TYR A 3 -6.12 -5.77 5.45
N ILE A 4 -5.03 -5.03 5.55
CA ILE A 4 -4.07 -4.84 4.45
C ILE A 4 -2.71 -5.41 4.84
N ARG A 5 -2.10 -6.08 3.86
CA ARG A 5 -0.71 -6.50 3.92
C ARG A 5 0.04 -5.90 2.73
N HIS A 6 1.11 -5.17 3.01
CA HIS A 6 2.08 -4.71 2.03
C HIS A 6 3.33 -5.59 2.11
N THR A 7 3.67 -6.21 1.00
CA THR A 7 4.92 -6.98 0.86
C THR A 7 5.85 -6.21 -0.06
N ILE A 8 6.97 -5.78 0.45
CA ILE A 8 7.98 -5.02 -0.28
C ILE A 8 9.13 -5.95 -0.58
N VAL A 9 9.50 -6.03 -1.84
CA VAL A 9 10.63 -6.85 -2.31
C VAL A 9 11.68 -5.98 -2.97
N SER A 10 12.95 -6.27 -2.70
CA SER A 10 14.12 -5.71 -3.36
C SER A 10 14.68 -6.76 -4.31
N LEU A 11 14.78 -6.42 -5.59
CA LEU A 11 15.16 -7.34 -6.65
C LEU A 11 16.61 -7.20 -7.05
N GLN A 12 17.22 -8.28 -7.48
CA GLN A 12 18.52 -8.24 -8.15
C GLN A 12 18.42 -7.42 -9.44
N PRO A 13 19.44 -6.63 -9.80
CA PRO A 13 19.46 -5.86 -11.04
C PRO A 13 19.18 -6.74 -12.26
N GLY A 14 18.28 -6.29 -13.14
CA GLY A 14 17.89 -6.98 -14.35
C GLY A 14 16.94 -8.19 -14.16
N LYS A 15 16.51 -8.50 -12.92
CA LYS A 15 15.64 -9.65 -12.66
C LYS A 15 14.14 -9.28 -12.55
N LYS A 16 13.78 -8.01 -12.70
CA LYS A 16 12.41 -7.55 -12.48
C LYS A 16 11.38 -8.25 -13.38
N ASP A 17 11.63 -8.33 -14.68
CA ASP A 17 10.66 -8.92 -15.61
C ASP A 17 10.46 -10.41 -15.36
N ALA A 18 11.54 -11.14 -15.07
CA ALA A 18 11.46 -12.56 -14.71
C ALA A 18 10.70 -12.76 -13.39
N PHE A 19 10.95 -11.91 -12.38
CA PHE A 19 10.22 -11.92 -11.13
C PHE A 19 8.72 -11.66 -11.35
N LEU A 20 8.35 -10.63 -12.12
CA LEU A 20 6.94 -10.29 -12.38
C LEU A 20 6.22 -11.39 -13.14
N SER A 21 6.89 -12.02 -14.12
CA SER A 21 6.35 -13.18 -14.84
C SER A 21 6.05 -14.34 -13.90
N GLN A 22 7.01 -14.71 -13.06
CA GLN A 22 6.85 -15.78 -12.07
C GLN A 22 5.79 -15.44 -11.03
N LEU A 23 5.79 -14.22 -10.50
CA LEU A 23 4.81 -13.74 -9.54
C LEU A 23 3.38 -13.83 -10.11
N THR A 24 3.18 -13.38 -11.35
CA THR A 24 1.85 -13.39 -11.98
C THR A 24 1.29 -14.80 -12.06
N THR A 25 2.11 -15.79 -12.45
CA THR A 25 1.71 -17.20 -12.48
C THR A 25 1.29 -17.71 -11.10
N GLN A 26 1.99 -17.31 -10.06
CA GLN A 26 1.68 -17.72 -8.68
C GLN A 26 0.46 -17.01 -8.10
N LEU A 27 0.25 -15.73 -8.47
CA LEU A 27 -0.90 -14.95 -7.97
C LEU A 27 -2.24 -15.52 -8.40
N ASP A 28 -2.31 -16.24 -9.51
CA ASP A 28 -3.52 -16.94 -9.95
C ASP A 28 -4.00 -17.98 -8.92
N SER A 29 -3.07 -18.64 -8.24
CA SER A 29 -3.40 -19.59 -7.16
C SER A 29 -3.93 -18.91 -5.89
N ILE A 30 -3.61 -17.63 -5.69
CA ILE A 30 -4.01 -16.85 -4.51
C ILE A 30 -5.39 -16.21 -4.69
N LYS A 31 -5.84 -15.98 -5.92
CA LYS A 31 -7.13 -15.31 -6.21
C LYS A 31 -8.33 -15.99 -5.54
N SER A 32 -8.28 -17.30 -5.37
CA SER A 32 -9.33 -18.10 -4.74
C SER A 32 -9.22 -18.16 -3.21
N THR A 33 -8.31 -17.41 -2.60
CA THR A 33 -8.15 -17.41 -1.14
C THR A 33 -9.39 -16.81 -0.48
N ALA A 34 -9.97 -17.53 0.47
CA ALA A 34 -11.12 -17.05 1.23
C ALA A 34 -10.79 -15.72 1.92
N GLY A 35 -11.73 -14.78 1.88
CA GLY A 35 -11.57 -13.46 2.47
C GLY A 35 -10.68 -12.48 1.67
N LEU A 36 -10.06 -12.91 0.57
CA LEU A 36 -9.31 -12.00 -0.29
C LEU A 36 -10.27 -11.04 -1.02
N ILE A 37 -10.07 -9.74 -0.83
CA ILE A 37 -10.82 -8.68 -1.52
C ILE A 37 -10.09 -8.25 -2.79
N GLY A 38 -8.76 -8.18 -2.76
CA GLY A 38 -8.01 -7.81 -3.95
C GLY A 38 -6.50 -7.82 -3.76
N ILE A 39 -5.81 -7.82 -4.91
CA ILE A 39 -4.36 -7.77 -5.02
C ILE A 39 -3.98 -6.62 -5.94
N ARG A 40 -2.93 -5.90 -5.59
CA ARG A 40 -2.28 -4.90 -6.45
C ARG A 40 -0.77 -5.07 -6.34
N VAL A 41 -0.08 -5.01 -7.45
CA VAL A 41 1.38 -5.03 -7.51
C VAL A 41 1.84 -3.77 -8.22
N VAL A 42 2.74 -3.05 -7.58
CA VAL A 42 3.28 -1.76 -8.03
C VAL A 42 4.77 -1.91 -8.32
N ASP A 43 5.20 -1.48 -9.50
CA ASP A 43 6.61 -1.24 -9.77
C ASP A 43 7.01 0.10 -9.13
N ALA A 44 7.69 0.03 -8.00
CA ALA A 44 8.10 1.22 -7.25
C ALA A 44 9.46 1.80 -7.72
N GLY A 45 9.97 1.35 -8.86
CA GLY A 45 11.28 1.76 -9.38
C GLY A 45 12.46 1.18 -8.58
N ASN A 46 13.69 1.48 -9.00
CA ASN A 46 14.93 1.10 -8.29
C ASN A 46 14.98 -0.39 -7.89
N ASN A 47 14.53 -1.29 -8.77
CA ASN A 47 14.42 -2.73 -8.52
C ASN A 47 13.54 -3.07 -7.30
N ARG A 48 12.55 -2.27 -7.00
CA ARG A 48 11.60 -2.52 -5.90
C ARG A 48 10.19 -2.75 -6.44
N VAL A 49 9.51 -3.72 -5.87
CA VAL A 49 8.12 -4.03 -6.14
C VAL A 49 7.35 -4.05 -4.81
N ILE A 50 6.13 -3.52 -4.82
CA ILE A 50 5.25 -3.51 -3.66
C ILE A 50 3.98 -4.28 -4.01
N GLY A 51 3.80 -5.43 -3.37
CA GLY A 51 2.55 -6.17 -3.39
C GLY A 51 1.63 -5.64 -2.27
N THR A 52 0.40 -5.31 -2.62
CA THR A 52 -0.65 -4.95 -1.64
C THR A 52 -1.78 -5.95 -1.77
N THR A 53 -2.04 -6.70 -0.71
CA THR A 53 -3.20 -7.58 -0.59
C THR A 53 -4.18 -7.02 0.42
N VAL A 54 -5.46 -7.06 0.07
CA VAL A 54 -6.55 -6.60 0.93
C VAL A 54 -7.42 -7.79 1.27
N TYR A 55 -7.69 -7.98 2.54
CA TYR A 55 -8.54 -9.05 3.09
C TYR A 55 -9.72 -8.47 3.84
N ASP A 56 -10.73 -9.28 4.06
CA ASP A 56 -11.90 -8.93 4.89
C ASP A 56 -11.57 -8.92 6.39
N SER A 57 -10.54 -9.68 6.81
CA SER A 57 -10.11 -9.79 8.20
C SER A 57 -8.62 -10.14 8.33
N LYS A 58 -8.09 -10.01 9.56
CA LYS A 58 -6.73 -10.45 9.91
C LYS A 58 -6.62 -11.98 9.81
N GLU A 59 -7.63 -12.71 10.24
CA GLU A 59 -7.66 -14.17 10.20
C GLU A 59 -7.52 -14.69 8.77
N SER A 60 -8.20 -14.04 7.82
CA SER A 60 -8.07 -14.35 6.38
C SER A 60 -6.65 -14.06 5.85
N ALA A 61 -6.05 -12.95 6.29
CA ALA A 61 -4.68 -12.61 5.94
C ALA A 61 -3.66 -13.61 6.51
N ASP A 62 -3.86 -14.07 7.74
CA ASP A 62 -2.99 -15.06 8.38
C ASP A 62 -3.11 -16.43 7.70
N ALA A 63 -4.33 -16.87 7.37
CA ALA A 63 -4.56 -18.10 6.62
C ALA A 63 -3.91 -18.07 5.21
N ALA A 64 -3.95 -16.89 4.56
CA ALA A 64 -3.30 -16.67 3.27
C ALA A 64 -1.77 -16.75 3.35
N SER A 65 -1.17 -16.35 4.50
CA SER A 65 0.29 -16.39 4.68
C SER A 65 0.88 -17.78 4.57
N GLN A 66 0.14 -18.80 5.03
CA GLN A 66 0.57 -20.20 4.93
C GLN A 66 0.62 -20.66 3.48
N ARG A 67 -0.32 -20.19 2.64
CA ARG A 67 -0.36 -20.50 1.20
C ARG A 67 0.69 -19.74 0.41
N ALA A 68 1.08 -18.55 0.88
CA ALA A 68 2.07 -17.71 0.24
C ALA A 68 3.52 -18.23 0.38
N SER A 69 3.78 -19.31 1.13
CA SER A 69 5.12 -19.90 1.24
C SER A 69 5.67 -20.33 -0.13
N GLY A 70 4.85 -20.99 -0.94
CA GLY A 70 5.24 -21.39 -2.30
C GLY A 70 5.61 -20.23 -3.22
N VAL A 71 4.93 -19.06 -3.07
CA VAL A 71 5.29 -17.85 -3.81
C VAL A 71 6.66 -17.35 -3.37
N ARG A 72 6.93 -17.31 -2.06
CA ARG A 72 8.22 -16.88 -1.53
C ARG A 72 9.36 -17.78 -1.98
N GLU A 73 9.16 -19.08 -1.92
CA GLU A 73 10.16 -20.07 -2.36
C GLU A 73 10.46 -19.93 -3.85
N SER A 74 9.42 -19.85 -4.69
CA SER A 74 9.56 -19.78 -6.15
C SER A 74 10.13 -18.44 -6.64
N THR A 75 10.11 -17.40 -5.82
CA THR A 75 10.61 -16.06 -6.18
C THR A 75 11.91 -15.69 -5.46
N ALA A 76 12.38 -16.51 -4.52
CA ALA A 76 13.54 -16.22 -3.68
C ALA A 76 14.83 -15.93 -4.48
N GLU A 77 15.05 -16.61 -5.59
CA GLU A 77 16.23 -16.43 -6.44
C GLU A 77 16.34 -15.05 -7.09
N PHE A 78 15.25 -14.30 -7.15
CA PHE A 78 15.23 -12.94 -7.73
C PHE A 78 15.53 -11.85 -6.72
N LEU A 79 15.52 -12.17 -5.42
CA LEU A 79 15.58 -11.20 -4.35
C LEU A 79 17.02 -10.92 -3.90
N THR A 80 17.26 -9.70 -3.42
CA THR A 80 18.53 -9.33 -2.76
C THR A 80 18.48 -9.55 -1.25
N GLU A 81 17.29 -9.63 -0.68
CA GLU A 81 17.02 -9.76 0.76
C GLU A 81 15.63 -10.38 0.99
N ALA A 82 15.33 -10.79 2.21
CA ALA A 82 14.01 -11.28 2.55
C ALA A 82 12.94 -10.20 2.33
N PRO A 83 11.72 -10.56 1.84
CA PRO A 83 10.63 -9.61 1.69
C PRO A 83 10.29 -8.93 3.02
N PHE A 84 10.07 -7.62 2.95
CA PHE A 84 9.64 -6.84 4.10
C PHE A 84 8.10 -6.73 4.10
N VAL A 85 7.46 -7.14 5.20
CA VAL A 85 6.00 -7.15 5.34
C VAL A 85 5.55 -6.10 6.34
N ARG A 86 4.53 -5.33 5.97
CA ARG A 86 3.82 -4.38 6.82
C ARG A 86 2.34 -4.64 6.72
N GLU A 87 1.65 -4.67 7.84
CA GLU A 87 0.23 -5.01 7.82
C GLU A 87 -0.54 -4.34 8.95
N GLY A 88 -1.85 -4.22 8.78
CA GLY A 88 -2.73 -3.67 9.78
C GLY A 88 -4.18 -3.55 9.30
N GLU A 89 -5.06 -3.20 10.22
CA GLU A 89 -6.44 -2.87 9.90
C GLU A 89 -6.54 -1.48 9.28
N VAL A 90 -7.47 -1.35 8.32
CA VAL A 90 -7.79 -0.05 7.73
C VAL A 90 -8.60 0.76 8.73
N ALA A 91 -7.96 1.75 9.36
CA ALA A 91 -8.61 2.62 10.33
C ALA A 91 -9.52 3.67 9.68
N TRP A 92 -9.17 4.12 8.48
CA TRP A 92 -9.97 5.08 7.73
C TRP A 92 -9.80 4.89 6.23
N ARG A 93 -10.87 5.19 5.48
CA ARG A 93 -10.85 5.08 4.02
C ARG A 93 -11.71 6.14 3.35
N TYR A 94 -11.21 6.60 2.21
CA TYR A 94 -12.00 7.29 1.19
C TYR A 94 -12.00 6.45 -0.09
N ILE A 95 -13.17 6.27 -0.68
CA ILE A 95 -13.36 5.60 -1.98
C ILE A 95 -14.12 6.57 -2.87
N ALA A 96 -13.56 6.92 -4.02
CA ALA A 96 -14.20 7.81 -4.96
C ALA A 96 -15.44 7.13 -5.59
N GLU A 97 -16.46 7.93 -5.89
CA GLU A 97 -17.66 7.45 -6.57
C GLU A 97 -17.31 6.81 -7.93
N GLY A 98 -18.00 5.73 -8.27
CA GLY A 98 -17.82 5.02 -9.54
C GLY A 98 -16.48 4.29 -9.69
N VAL A 99 -15.66 4.21 -8.63
CA VAL A 99 -14.37 3.51 -8.71
C VAL A 99 -14.51 2.01 -8.96
N GLU A 100 -15.63 1.42 -8.51
CA GLU A 100 -15.91 -0.02 -8.70
C GLU A 100 -16.09 -0.40 -10.16
N GLY A 101 -16.56 0.53 -10.98
CA GLY A 101 -16.68 0.35 -12.43
C GLY A 101 -15.40 0.65 -13.23
N ARG A 102 -14.35 1.13 -12.57
CA ARG A 102 -13.10 1.47 -13.26
C ARG A 102 -12.20 0.24 -13.39
N PRO A 103 -11.46 0.09 -14.51
CA PRO A 103 -10.49 -0.99 -14.66
C PRO A 103 -9.50 -1.02 -13.47
N ALA A 104 -9.09 -2.21 -13.09
CA ALA A 104 -8.02 -2.35 -12.07
C ALA A 104 -6.70 -1.75 -12.55
N MET A 105 -6.48 -1.77 -13.86
CA MET A 105 -5.33 -1.22 -14.59
C MET A 105 -5.81 -0.50 -15.86
N PRO A 106 -5.11 0.53 -16.38
CA PRO A 106 -3.94 1.13 -15.77
C PRO A 106 -4.25 1.81 -14.44
N GLY A 107 -3.23 2.08 -13.63
CA GLY A 107 -3.36 2.77 -12.38
C GLY A 107 -2.01 3.08 -11.76
N TYR A 108 -2.02 4.00 -10.82
CA TYR A 108 -0.83 4.47 -10.12
C TYR A 108 -1.07 4.51 -8.61
N ALA A 109 -0.10 4.12 -7.82
CA ALA A 109 -0.21 4.18 -6.37
C ALA A 109 0.93 4.95 -5.72
N ARG A 110 0.60 5.59 -4.60
CA ARG A 110 1.55 6.16 -3.65
C ARG A 110 1.34 5.50 -2.30
N HIS A 111 2.42 5.01 -1.71
CA HIS A 111 2.46 4.48 -0.36
C HIS A 111 3.32 5.43 0.49
N LEU A 112 2.71 6.04 1.48
CA LEU A 112 3.37 6.99 2.36
C LEU A 112 3.46 6.36 3.74
N ALA A 113 4.68 5.99 4.16
CA ALA A 113 4.92 5.55 5.52
C ALA A 113 5.27 6.77 6.38
N VAL A 114 4.53 6.99 7.47
CA VAL A 114 4.69 8.17 8.32
C VAL A 114 4.37 7.83 9.77
N GLY A 115 5.08 8.47 10.70
CA GLY A 115 4.77 8.43 12.12
C GLY A 115 3.59 9.34 12.47
N TYR A 116 2.82 8.97 13.48
CA TYR A 116 1.74 9.81 14.00
C TYR A 116 1.81 9.94 15.52
N GLU A 117 1.21 11.01 16.04
CA GLU A 117 1.08 11.25 17.48
C GLU A 117 -0.10 10.43 18.02
N PRO A 118 0.10 9.39 18.87
CA PRO A 118 -0.97 8.49 19.29
C PRO A 118 -2.15 9.20 19.97
N SER A 119 -1.84 10.20 20.79
CA SER A 119 -2.87 10.98 21.50
C SER A 119 -3.76 11.82 20.58
N LYS A 120 -3.35 12.01 19.32
CA LYS A 120 -4.07 12.78 18.30
C LYS A 120 -4.67 11.90 17.20
N PHE A 121 -4.56 10.57 17.29
CA PHE A 121 -4.95 9.67 16.22
C PHE A 121 -6.43 9.82 15.84
N GLU A 122 -7.33 9.77 16.82
CA GLU A 122 -8.77 9.94 16.58
C GLU A 122 -9.11 11.34 16.01
N ALA A 123 -8.46 12.37 16.49
CA ALA A 123 -8.63 13.72 15.95
C ALA A 123 -8.11 13.84 14.51
N MET A 124 -7.07 13.09 14.16
CA MET A 124 -6.57 12.98 12.80
C MET A 124 -7.59 12.29 11.89
N LEU A 125 -8.20 11.17 12.32
CA LEU A 125 -9.23 10.48 11.53
C LEU A 125 -10.45 11.37 11.30
N ALA A 126 -10.91 12.08 12.33
CA ALA A 126 -12.01 13.06 12.21
C ALA A 126 -11.65 14.20 11.26
N TYR A 127 -10.40 14.66 11.28
CA TYR A 127 -9.92 15.67 10.35
C TYR A 127 -9.92 15.14 8.91
N LEU A 128 -9.43 13.91 8.66
CA LEU A 128 -9.48 13.28 7.35
C LEU A 128 -10.91 13.21 6.80
N GLU A 129 -11.86 12.80 7.63
CA GLU A 129 -13.29 12.74 7.24
C GLU A 129 -13.82 14.12 6.83
N SER A 130 -13.44 15.18 7.55
CA SER A 130 -13.87 16.55 7.23
C SER A 130 -13.30 17.09 5.91
N GLN A 131 -12.29 16.45 5.32
CA GLN A 131 -11.63 16.89 4.09
C GLN A 131 -12.19 16.25 2.81
N THR A 132 -13.30 15.55 2.87
CA THR A 132 -13.91 14.81 1.74
C THR A 132 -14.05 15.68 0.48
N GLY A 133 -14.42 16.96 0.60
CA GLY A 133 -14.50 17.87 -0.54
C GLY A 133 -13.17 18.10 -1.28
N ILE A 134 -12.04 18.04 -0.57
CA ILE A 134 -10.71 18.11 -1.19
C ILE A 134 -10.49 16.85 -2.03
N TYR A 135 -10.76 15.67 -1.49
CA TYR A 135 -10.56 14.40 -2.19
C TYR A 135 -11.42 14.31 -3.45
N GLN A 136 -12.68 14.73 -3.38
CA GLN A 136 -13.59 14.78 -4.51
C GLN A 136 -13.12 15.73 -5.62
N SER A 137 -12.35 16.76 -5.27
CA SER A 137 -11.79 17.72 -6.23
C SER A 137 -10.52 17.23 -6.95
N ILE A 138 -10.00 16.05 -6.60
CA ILE A 138 -8.79 15.49 -7.21
C ILE A 138 -9.21 14.54 -8.34
N ASP A 139 -8.97 14.98 -9.57
CA ASP A 139 -9.25 14.15 -10.74
C ASP A 139 -8.43 12.85 -10.73
N GLY A 140 -9.09 11.76 -11.07
CA GLY A 140 -8.48 10.42 -11.12
C GLY A 140 -8.13 9.81 -9.77
N LEU A 141 -8.41 10.47 -8.65
CA LEU A 141 -8.27 9.84 -7.34
C LEU A 141 -9.26 8.69 -7.21
N ARG A 142 -8.77 7.51 -6.84
CA ARG A 142 -9.59 6.30 -6.65
C ARG A 142 -9.92 6.06 -5.18
N ARG A 143 -8.88 6.10 -4.36
CA ARG A 143 -9.01 5.76 -2.94
C ARG A 143 -7.87 6.33 -2.12
N ILE A 144 -8.15 6.50 -0.83
CA ILE A 144 -7.17 6.72 0.21
C ILE A 144 -7.46 5.71 1.31
N LEU A 145 -6.43 5.00 1.79
CA LEU A 145 -6.56 4.04 2.89
C LEU A 145 -5.51 4.41 3.94
N VAL A 146 -5.93 4.54 5.19
CA VAL A 146 -5.04 4.80 6.33
C VAL A 146 -4.99 3.54 7.18
N THR A 147 -3.80 2.99 7.32
CA THR A 147 -3.55 1.71 7.99
C THR A 147 -2.47 1.88 9.03
N PRO A 148 -2.79 1.95 10.32
CA PRO A 148 -1.81 1.81 11.38
C PRO A 148 -1.08 0.47 11.22
N ILE A 149 0.23 0.49 11.35
CA ILE A 149 1.05 -0.71 11.16
C ILE A 149 1.25 -1.37 12.50
N SER A 150 0.92 -2.65 12.57
CA SER A 150 1.26 -3.53 13.68
C SER A 150 2.19 -4.65 13.22
N GLY A 151 3.09 -5.09 14.10
CA GLY A 151 3.80 -6.35 13.95
C GLY A 151 4.87 -6.41 12.86
N SER A 152 5.30 -5.29 12.30
CA SER A 152 6.43 -5.33 11.37
C SER A 152 7.71 -5.67 12.13
N GLU A 153 8.29 -6.83 11.83
CA GLU A 153 9.62 -7.15 12.29
C GLU A 153 10.60 -6.06 11.89
N ASP A 154 11.56 -5.81 12.78
CA ASP A 154 12.63 -4.84 12.63
C ASP A 154 13.50 -5.09 11.41
N HIS A 155 13.14 -4.52 10.29
CA HIS A 155 14.07 -4.48 9.17
C HIS A 155 15.12 -3.38 9.44
N PRO A 156 16.43 -3.70 9.53
CA PRO A 156 17.46 -2.74 9.92
C PRO A 156 17.47 -1.45 9.09
N GLN A 157 17.31 -1.55 7.77
CA GLN A 157 17.25 -0.39 6.88
C GLN A 157 16.03 0.51 7.15
N PHE A 158 15.00 -0.03 7.76
CA PHE A 158 13.81 0.74 8.11
C PHE A 158 14.01 1.52 9.41
N ARG A 159 14.70 0.93 10.40
CA ARG A 159 15.08 1.63 11.64
C ARG A 159 15.96 2.84 11.36
N GLU A 160 16.96 2.72 10.49
CA GLU A 160 17.84 3.83 10.14
C GLU A 160 17.12 5.00 9.47
N ARG A 161 16.13 4.70 8.60
CA ARG A 161 15.44 5.73 7.81
C ARG A 161 14.25 6.35 8.50
N ILE A 162 13.53 5.61 9.31
CA ILE A 162 12.24 6.03 9.84
C ILE A 162 12.22 6.08 11.39
N GLY A 163 13.29 5.68 12.09
CA GLY A 163 13.36 5.65 13.56
C GLY A 163 12.43 4.59 14.18
N ASN A 164 11.92 4.82 15.40
CA ASN A 164 11.06 3.88 16.11
C ASN A 164 9.79 3.53 15.32
N LEU A 165 9.47 2.22 15.21
CA LEU A 165 8.31 1.70 14.48
C LEU A 165 6.99 1.82 15.26
N ASP A 166 7.04 2.20 16.51
CA ASP A 166 5.85 2.46 17.29
C ASP A 166 5.10 3.67 16.71
N ASN A 167 3.79 3.54 16.58
CA ASN A 167 2.90 4.61 16.11
C ASN A 167 3.15 5.06 14.67
N ARG A 168 3.18 4.10 13.76
CA ARG A 168 3.25 4.35 12.32
C ARG A 168 2.03 3.89 11.59
N MET A 169 1.82 4.56 10.48
CA MET A 169 0.79 4.19 9.52
C MET A 169 1.34 4.19 8.10
N ILE A 170 0.67 3.45 7.25
CA ILE A 170 0.79 3.57 5.80
C ILE A 170 -0.46 4.27 5.29
N VAL A 171 -0.27 5.34 4.52
CA VAL A 171 -1.32 5.94 3.72
C VAL A 171 -1.15 5.46 2.29
N THR A 172 -2.09 4.65 1.82
CA THR A 172 -2.12 4.16 0.44
C THR A 172 -3.07 5.01 -0.37
N VAL A 173 -2.55 5.65 -1.42
CA VAL A 173 -3.34 6.49 -2.34
C VAL A 173 -3.30 5.86 -3.73
N GLY A 174 -4.47 5.63 -4.32
CA GLY A 174 -4.60 5.10 -5.67
C GLY A 174 -5.15 6.13 -6.63
N TYR A 175 -4.59 6.19 -7.84
CA TYR A 175 -5.00 7.06 -8.94
C TYR A 175 -5.28 6.26 -10.20
N ASP A 176 -6.03 6.84 -11.15
CA ASP A 176 -6.24 6.25 -12.47
C ASP A 176 -4.94 6.21 -13.29
N SER A 177 -4.06 7.20 -13.12
CA SER A 177 -2.80 7.29 -13.83
C SER A 177 -1.74 8.07 -13.07
N LYS A 178 -0.49 7.94 -13.51
CA LYS A 178 0.64 8.74 -13.04
C LYS A 178 0.42 10.24 -13.31
N ALA A 179 -0.07 10.59 -14.49
CA ALA A 179 -0.31 11.98 -14.87
C ALA A 179 -1.28 12.68 -13.92
N GLN A 180 -2.36 12.00 -13.51
CA GLN A 180 -3.34 12.54 -12.56
C GLN A 180 -2.75 12.64 -11.14
N SER A 181 -1.92 11.68 -10.72
CA SER A 181 -1.18 11.79 -9.46
C SER A 181 -0.23 12.99 -9.45
N GLU A 182 0.45 13.27 -10.56
CA GLU A 182 1.33 14.42 -10.71
C GLU A 182 0.55 15.75 -10.73
N ALA A 183 -0.56 15.80 -11.45
CA ALA A 183 -1.45 16.98 -11.48
C ALA A 183 -2.06 17.31 -10.10
N ALA A 184 -2.27 16.30 -9.25
CA ALA A 184 -2.78 16.48 -7.89
C ALA A 184 -1.72 16.96 -6.89
N ARG A 185 -0.43 17.01 -7.26
CA ARG A 185 0.71 17.18 -6.33
C ARG A 185 0.57 18.40 -5.43
N ASP A 186 0.20 19.55 -5.97
CA ASP A 186 0.11 20.78 -5.17
C ASP A 186 -1.02 20.72 -4.14
N LYS A 187 -2.19 20.17 -4.53
CA LYS A 187 -3.31 19.95 -3.60
C LYS A 187 -2.91 18.97 -2.49
N VAL A 188 -2.23 17.90 -2.86
CA VAL A 188 -1.77 16.87 -1.92
C VAL A 188 -0.70 17.44 -0.98
N ASN A 189 0.24 18.26 -1.48
CA ASN A 189 1.24 18.91 -0.65
C ASN A 189 0.60 19.87 0.35
N ALA A 190 -0.34 20.72 -0.08
CA ALA A 190 -1.08 21.63 0.80
C ALA A 190 -1.84 20.84 1.89
N PHE A 191 -2.45 19.72 1.52
CA PHE A 191 -3.09 18.82 2.47
C PHE A 191 -2.10 18.25 3.50
N TRP A 192 -0.91 17.78 3.07
CA TRP A 192 0.12 17.26 3.98
C TRP A 192 0.63 18.31 4.97
N VAL A 193 0.77 19.56 4.53
CA VAL A 193 1.11 20.66 5.43
C VAL A 193 0.05 20.82 6.54
N SER A 194 -1.23 20.70 6.19
CA SER A 194 -2.32 20.78 7.19
C SER A 194 -2.35 19.57 8.14
N MET A 195 -1.83 18.43 7.72
CA MET A 195 -1.71 17.22 8.52
C MET A 195 -0.53 17.21 9.48
N ALA A 196 0.46 18.11 9.31
CA ALA A 196 1.71 18.11 10.08
C ALA A 196 1.50 18.12 11.61
N LYS A 197 0.42 18.74 12.10
CA LYS A 197 0.07 18.78 13.53
C LYS A 197 -0.26 17.41 14.16
N PHE A 198 -0.51 16.39 13.34
CA PHE A 198 -0.83 15.01 13.75
C PHE A 198 0.34 14.05 13.56
N LEU A 199 1.37 14.46 12.81
CA LEU A 199 2.44 13.60 12.35
C LEU A 199 3.74 13.83 13.13
N THR A 200 4.58 12.78 13.19
CA THR A 200 5.88 12.81 13.89
C THR A 200 7.05 12.71 12.90
N GLY A 201 7.00 13.44 11.80
CA GLY A 201 8.08 13.46 10.81
C GLY A 201 7.58 13.59 9.38
N GLN A 202 8.51 13.46 8.46
CA GLN A 202 8.21 13.52 7.02
C GLN A 202 7.82 12.13 6.49
N PRO A 203 6.84 12.05 5.58
CA PRO A 203 6.48 10.79 4.96
C PRO A 203 7.62 10.23 4.11
N LEU A 204 7.86 8.91 4.24
CA LEU A 204 8.65 8.18 3.27
C LEU A 204 7.71 7.71 2.16
N VAL A 205 7.92 8.21 0.94
CA VAL A 205 7.07 7.93 -0.21
C VAL A 205 7.69 6.83 -1.07
N SER A 206 6.87 5.83 -1.43
CA SER A 206 7.15 4.86 -2.48
C SER A 206 5.98 4.91 -3.46
N GLU A 207 6.24 5.06 -4.75
CA GLU A 207 5.20 5.25 -5.74
C GLU A 207 5.52 4.56 -7.05
N GLY A 208 4.49 4.19 -7.81
CA GLY A 208 4.69 3.56 -9.10
C GLY A 208 3.40 3.11 -9.79
N GLU A 209 3.57 2.59 -10.98
CA GLU A 209 2.47 2.06 -11.79
C GLU A 209 2.10 0.65 -11.36
N PHE A 210 0.81 0.32 -11.49
CA PHE A 210 0.37 -1.05 -11.30
C PHE A 210 0.85 -1.94 -12.44
N VAL A 211 1.54 -3.00 -12.10
CA VAL A 211 1.96 -4.05 -13.03
C VAL A 211 1.07 -5.29 -12.94
N TYR A 212 0.25 -5.38 -11.88
CA TYR A 212 -0.77 -6.41 -11.71
C TYR A 212 -1.90 -5.90 -10.84
N GLY A 213 -3.13 -6.32 -11.16
CA GLY A 213 -4.30 -5.99 -10.35
C GLY A 213 -5.39 -7.05 -10.48
N HIS A 214 -5.97 -7.44 -9.33
CA HIS A 214 -7.12 -8.33 -9.23
C HIS A 214 -8.07 -7.84 -8.15
N SER A 215 -9.37 -8.02 -8.35
CA SER A 215 -10.40 -7.73 -7.36
C SER A 215 -11.47 -8.81 -7.41
N ASN A 216 -11.89 -9.28 -6.24
CA ASN A 216 -12.99 -10.26 -6.07
C ASN A 216 -14.36 -9.58 -5.87
N ARG A 217 -14.44 -8.25 -6.06
CA ARG A 217 -15.67 -7.45 -5.95
C ARG A 217 -15.97 -6.78 -7.27
#